data_f0f9adada3d5d81761d5add60e9f00ff
#
_entry.id   f0f9adada3d5d81761d5add60e9f00ff
#
_cell.length_a   1.000
_cell.length_b   1.000
_cell.length_c   1.000
_cell.angle_alpha   90.00
_cell.angle_beta   90.00
_cell.angle_gamma   90.00
#
_symmetry.space_group_name_H-M   'P 1'
#
loop_
_entity.id
_entity.type
_entity.pdbx_description
1 polymer ?
#
loop_
_entity_poly.entity_id
_entity_poly.type
_entity_poly.pdbx_seq_one_letter_code
_entity_poly.pdbx_strand_id
1 'polypeptide(L)'
;MSTCALSQVSLANLKTLGVDSEDDLKKLGVSQREIDKAKKDISKNDSKPSKEPQKKETSKKPETQKITKPTVLVSSHNPKKVFGQNYFQQGYFNLKKNTHRINPPGNYILGPGDNISITIWGTSEFGNQFILDEFGNINPEIVGRINLRGLTFTQAKQVIMSRFSRVYNLRSSKTAINLTYSKVISVNIVGEVKRPGTYSVPGINSAFNLISLAGGVTELGSVRTIEIRREGKIISNLDLYKFILNPDEFSDIFLQDGDYIVVKTQGAVINLKGEIKRPGKFEVTQKDNIQDILNIAGGYSAYANKDEINFKRVVKNKWVFMSYKLESPEFKTLSFRNGDEVEILKISDIIYGLVKITGAINIEGEYTYKKDMRVNDLILKAGNLNKNSYLEHAQLFRTNPNLSLSVLSFNLKDIITNPSSSSNFLLKENDSLVIFDKSKLNFKHSITTRGALNKTGTIDFANGLTLNDVILKFNGLRMNADHKMIEVERISYSNKDSNNSYIEVINLEYPRDKSFEINPNDIINFRSLPNFVGQKSVFISGEVRYPG
;
A
#
# COMPACT_ATOMS: atom_id res chain seq x y z
N MET A 1 -10.01 -14.81 -17.24
CA MET A 1 -9.26 -14.90 -15.98
C MET A 1 -9.78 -16.08 -15.21
N SER A 2 -8.88 -16.94 -14.79
CA SER A 2 -9.15 -18.31 -14.31
C SER A 2 -9.93 -18.33 -13.00
N THR A 3 -10.93 -19.16 -12.90
CA THR A 3 -11.88 -19.37 -11.79
C THR A 3 -11.29 -19.93 -10.48
N CYS A 4 -9.97 -19.92 -10.32
CA CYS A 4 -9.29 -20.56 -9.17
C CYS A 4 -8.80 -19.59 -8.07
N ALA A 5 -9.02 -18.29 -8.19
CA ALA A 5 -8.46 -17.27 -7.28
C ALA A 5 -9.44 -16.71 -6.24
N LEU A 6 -10.72 -17.09 -6.26
CA LEU A 6 -11.77 -16.51 -5.39
C LEU A 6 -11.98 -17.24 -4.06
N SER A 7 -11.32 -18.35 -3.80
CA SER A 7 -11.52 -19.16 -2.58
C SER A 7 -10.76 -18.66 -1.33
N GLN A 8 -10.00 -17.56 -1.41
CA GLN A 8 -9.23 -17.00 -0.28
C GLN A 8 -9.50 -15.50 0.00
N VAL A 9 -10.51 -14.90 -0.60
CA VAL A 9 -10.82 -13.48 -0.36
C VAL A 9 -11.86 -13.38 0.75
N SER A 10 -11.51 -12.76 1.89
CA SER A 10 -12.45 -12.52 2.98
C SER A 10 -13.49 -11.45 2.60
N LEU A 11 -14.69 -11.54 3.18
CA LEU A 11 -15.79 -10.57 2.96
C LEU A 11 -15.38 -9.12 3.23
N ALA A 12 -14.39 -8.89 4.12
CA ALA A 12 -13.84 -7.58 4.41
C ALA A 12 -13.10 -6.96 3.21
N ASN A 13 -12.48 -7.80 2.36
CA ASN A 13 -11.77 -7.36 1.16
C ASN A 13 -12.71 -7.08 -0.03
N LEU A 14 -13.91 -7.67 -0.04
CA LEU A 14 -14.93 -7.41 -1.09
C LEU A 14 -15.60 -6.04 -0.91
N LYS A 15 -15.81 -5.60 0.34
CA LYS A 15 -16.34 -4.25 0.61
C LYS A 15 -15.38 -3.12 0.20
N THR A 16 -14.09 -3.35 0.21
CA THR A 16 -13.09 -2.37 -0.26
C THR A 16 -13.06 -2.22 -1.78
N LEU A 17 -13.67 -3.18 -2.50
CA LEU A 17 -13.80 -3.19 -3.97
C LEU A 17 -15.17 -2.64 -4.44
N GLY A 18 -16.00 -2.11 -3.54
CA GLY A 18 -17.29 -1.51 -3.87
C GLY A 18 -18.41 -2.53 -4.15
N VAL A 19 -18.31 -3.74 -3.59
CA VAL A 19 -19.32 -4.80 -3.71
C VAL A 19 -20.11 -4.85 -2.40
N ASP A 20 -21.24 -4.17 -2.35
CA ASP A 20 -22.05 -4.02 -1.12
C ASP A 20 -23.29 -4.94 -1.09
N SER A 21 -23.60 -5.63 -2.19
CA SER A 21 -24.80 -6.47 -2.28
C SER A 21 -24.57 -7.80 -3.02
N GLU A 22 -25.48 -8.77 -2.79
CA GLU A 22 -25.50 -10.04 -3.52
C GLU A 22 -25.70 -9.87 -5.03
N ASP A 23 -26.44 -8.83 -5.41
CA ASP A 23 -26.72 -8.53 -6.81
C ASP A 23 -25.46 -8.03 -7.55
N ASP A 24 -24.54 -7.40 -6.84
CA ASP A 24 -23.27 -6.97 -7.41
C ASP A 24 -22.32 -8.15 -7.68
N LEU A 25 -22.36 -9.17 -6.82
CA LEU A 25 -21.61 -10.42 -7.05
C LEU A 25 -22.15 -11.21 -8.25
N LYS A 26 -23.48 -11.20 -8.45
CA LYS A 26 -24.11 -11.84 -9.62
C LYS A 26 -23.74 -11.12 -10.92
N LYS A 27 -23.69 -9.80 -10.93
CA LYS A 27 -23.26 -9.00 -12.08
C LYS A 27 -21.80 -9.26 -12.46
N LEU A 28 -20.97 -9.66 -11.51
CA LEU A 28 -19.57 -10.04 -11.72
C LEU A 28 -19.39 -11.51 -12.12
N GLY A 29 -20.49 -12.25 -12.34
CA GLY A 29 -20.48 -13.64 -12.86
C GLY A 29 -20.28 -14.71 -11.79
N VAL A 30 -20.44 -14.39 -10.51
CA VAL A 30 -20.37 -15.37 -9.41
C VAL A 30 -21.68 -16.14 -9.31
N SER A 31 -21.61 -17.47 -9.31
CA SER A 31 -22.81 -18.32 -9.29
C SER A 31 -23.47 -18.32 -7.90
N GLN A 32 -24.80 -18.50 -7.85
CA GLN A 32 -25.57 -18.56 -6.59
C GLN A 32 -25.02 -19.66 -5.65
N ARG A 33 -24.54 -20.78 -6.19
CA ARG A 33 -23.95 -21.87 -5.39
C ARG A 33 -22.66 -21.50 -4.67
N GLU A 34 -21.86 -20.62 -5.25
CA GLU A 34 -20.62 -20.12 -4.64
C GLU A 34 -20.92 -19.09 -3.55
N ILE A 35 -21.94 -18.25 -3.73
CA ILE A 35 -22.43 -17.32 -2.72
C ILE A 35 -22.99 -18.07 -1.50
N ASP A 36 -23.80 -19.10 -1.71
CA ASP A 36 -24.38 -19.91 -0.64
C ASP A 36 -23.34 -20.75 0.11
N LYS A 37 -22.29 -21.20 -0.57
CA LYS A 37 -21.16 -21.91 0.04
C LYS A 37 -20.35 -20.99 0.96
N ALA A 38 -20.07 -19.78 0.54
CA ALA A 38 -19.38 -18.79 1.35
C ALA A 38 -20.18 -18.40 2.61
N LYS A 39 -21.51 -18.29 2.52
CA LYS A 39 -22.41 -18.06 3.67
C LYS A 39 -22.40 -19.24 4.67
N LYS A 40 -22.36 -20.47 4.20
CA LYS A 40 -22.28 -21.68 5.04
C LYS A 40 -20.96 -21.82 5.79
N ASP A 41 -19.87 -21.38 5.20
CA ASP A 41 -18.55 -21.44 5.83
C ASP A 41 -18.40 -20.36 6.93
N ILE A 42 -19.10 -19.24 6.80
CA ILE A 42 -19.18 -18.18 7.82
C ILE A 42 -20.02 -18.62 9.03
N SER A 43 -21.14 -19.29 8.80
CA SER A 43 -22.04 -19.77 9.89
C SER A 43 -21.44 -20.92 10.71
N LYS A 44 -20.41 -21.61 10.23
CA LYS A 44 -19.71 -22.68 10.97
C LYS A 44 -18.65 -22.18 11.94
N ASN A 45 -18.21 -20.92 11.84
CA ASN A 45 -17.20 -20.34 12.73
C ASN A 45 -17.77 -19.69 13.99
N ASP A 46 -19.09 -19.46 14.06
CA ASP A 46 -19.74 -18.77 15.19
C ASP A 46 -20.33 -19.70 16.27
N SER A 47 -20.13 -21.01 16.17
CA SER A 47 -20.69 -21.95 17.14
C SER A 47 -19.62 -22.87 17.75
N LYS A 48 -18.92 -22.39 18.77
CA LYS A 48 -18.31 -23.23 19.81
C LYS A 48 -18.41 -22.57 21.18
N PRO A 49 -19.12 -23.19 22.13
CA PRO A 49 -19.20 -22.69 23.51
C PRO A 49 -17.93 -23.05 24.29
N SER A 50 -17.44 -22.10 25.06
CA SER A 50 -16.35 -22.23 26.01
C SER A 50 -16.72 -23.18 27.15
N LYS A 51 -15.94 -24.23 27.38
CA LYS A 51 -15.91 -25.01 28.62
C LYS A 51 -14.70 -24.55 29.45
N GLU A 52 -14.96 -24.10 30.69
CA GLU A 52 -13.93 -23.91 31.71
C GLU A 52 -13.27 -25.25 32.07
N PRO A 53 -11.96 -25.23 32.36
CA PRO A 53 -11.35 -26.26 33.17
C PRO A 53 -10.85 -25.75 34.51
N GLN A 54 -11.10 -26.57 35.51
CA GLN A 54 -10.74 -26.47 36.90
C GLN A 54 -9.22 -26.36 37.13
N LYS A 55 -8.85 -25.63 38.22
CA LYS A 55 -7.52 -25.46 38.81
C LYS A 55 -6.79 -26.78 39.03
N LYS A 56 -5.52 -26.81 38.61
CA LYS A 56 -4.42 -27.52 39.26
C LYS A 56 -3.24 -26.57 39.37
N GLU A 57 -2.84 -26.33 40.62
CA GLU A 57 -1.64 -25.60 40.97
C GLU A 57 -0.39 -26.41 40.61
N THR A 58 0.48 -25.81 39.83
CA THR A 58 1.90 -26.21 39.77
C THR A 58 2.75 -24.97 39.55
N SER A 59 3.73 -24.82 40.46
CA SER A 59 4.73 -23.77 40.52
C SER A 59 5.46 -23.55 39.21
N LYS A 60 5.48 -22.30 38.71
CA LYS A 60 6.35 -21.87 37.60
C LYS A 60 7.24 -20.69 38.01
N LYS A 61 8.53 -20.83 37.69
CA LYS A 61 9.56 -19.82 37.72
C LYS A 61 9.15 -18.53 37.00
N PRO A 62 9.69 -17.35 37.38
CA PRO A 62 9.35 -16.09 36.75
C PRO A 62 9.88 -16.04 35.31
N GLU A 63 8.97 -15.98 34.36
CA GLU A 63 9.26 -15.69 32.95
C GLU A 63 9.64 -14.21 32.77
N THR A 64 10.81 -14.00 32.21
CA THR A 64 11.29 -12.69 31.75
C THR A 64 10.32 -12.11 30.71
N GLN A 65 9.58 -11.08 31.08
CA GLN A 65 8.74 -10.35 30.14
C GLN A 65 9.60 -9.76 29.02
N LYS A 66 9.44 -10.29 27.81
CA LYS A 66 9.93 -9.65 26.59
C LYS A 66 9.29 -8.27 26.45
N ILE A 67 10.10 -7.23 26.57
CA ILE A 67 9.73 -5.86 26.20
C ILE A 67 9.39 -5.88 24.71
N THR A 68 8.12 -5.91 24.38
CA THR A 68 7.65 -5.67 23.03
C THR A 68 7.95 -4.22 22.69
N LYS A 69 8.84 -4.01 21.71
CA LYS A 69 9.05 -2.68 21.09
C LYS A 69 7.68 -2.11 20.70
N PRO A 70 7.41 -0.83 20.96
CA PRO A 70 6.17 -0.23 20.51
C PRO A 70 6.11 -0.34 19.00
N THR A 71 5.12 -1.07 18.49
CA THR A 71 4.79 -1.09 17.07
C THR A 71 4.33 0.33 16.75
N VAL A 72 5.13 1.06 15.99
CA VAL A 72 4.73 2.35 15.43
C VAL A 72 3.58 2.05 14.47
N LEU A 73 2.37 2.14 14.97
CA LEU A 73 1.18 2.15 14.13
C LEU A 73 1.26 3.42 13.28
N VAL A 74 1.64 3.25 12.02
CA VAL A 74 1.51 4.31 11.03
C VAL A 74 0.02 4.66 10.99
N SER A 75 -0.33 5.80 11.59
CA SER A 75 -1.72 6.25 11.62
C SER A 75 -2.22 6.35 10.19
N SER A 76 -3.33 5.68 9.88
CA SER A 76 -4.03 5.87 8.63
C SER A 76 -4.39 7.36 8.52
N HIS A 77 -3.65 8.08 7.68
CA HIS A 77 -3.87 9.50 7.48
C HIS A 77 -5.23 9.69 6.80
N ASN A 78 -6.18 10.31 7.49
CA ASN A 78 -7.45 10.69 6.90
C ASN A 78 -7.28 12.06 6.22
N PRO A 79 -7.27 12.15 4.88
CA PRO A 79 -6.97 13.39 4.15
C PRO A 79 -8.04 14.49 4.36
N LYS A 80 -9.16 14.18 4.99
CA LYS A 80 -10.23 15.15 5.31
C LYS A 80 -9.96 15.91 6.61
N LYS A 81 -9.15 15.34 7.54
CA LYS A 81 -8.84 15.94 8.85
C LYS A 81 -7.48 16.63 8.83
N VAL A 82 -7.32 17.62 9.71
CA VAL A 82 -6.02 18.26 9.94
C VAL A 82 -5.08 17.25 10.61
N PHE A 83 -3.84 17.20 10.12
CA PHE A 83 -2.81 16.35 10.72
C PHE A 83 -2.65 16.65 12.22
N GLY A 84 -2.50 15.63 13.00
CA GLY A 84 -2.37 15.75 14.47
C GLY A 84 -3.66 15.54 15.25
N GLN A 85 -4.85 15.84 14.72
CA GLN A 85 -6.11 15.68 15.44
C GLN A 85 -6.36 14.22 15.87
N ASN A 86 -5.94 13.25 15.07
CA ASN A 86 -6.10 11.82 15.38
C ASN A 86 -5.16 11.32 16.50
N TYR A 87 -4.07 12.02 16.81
CA TYR A 87 -3.13 11.61 17.85
C TYR A 87 -3.80 11.50 19.22
N PHE A 88 -4.78 12.34 19.50
CA PHE A 88 -5.55 12.28 20.75
C PHE A 88 -6.57 11.15 20.80
N GLN A 89 -6.88 10.47 19.69
CA GLN A 89 -7.92 9.45 19.61
C GLN A 89 -7.37 8.02 19.58
N GLN A 90 -6.11 7.83 19.20
CA GLN A 90 -5.51 6.52 18.92
C GLN A 90 -4.68 5.93 20.08
N GLY A 91 -4.87 6.44 21.30
CA GLY A 91 -4.15 5.92 22.46
C GLY A 91 -2.67 6.31 22.56
N TYR A 92 -2.21 7.30 21.80
CA TYR A 92 -0.85 7.84 21.92
C TYR A 92 -0.62 8.49 23.27
N PHE A 93 -1.65 9.15 23.80
CA PHE A 93 -1.63 9.81 25.11
C PHE A 93 -2.56 9.08 26.07
N ASN A 94 -2.05 8.04 26.73
CA ASN A 94 -2.82 7.29 27.70
C ASN A 94 -2.76 7.93 29.07
N LEU A 95 -3.89 7.93 29.78
CA LEU A 95 -3.95 8.40 31.15
C LEU A 95 -3.06 7.51 32.04
N LYS A 96 -2.14 8.13 32.76
CA LYS A 96 -1.33 7.46 33.79
C LYS A 96 -2.20 7.27 35.03
N LYS A 97 -2.47 6.03 35.40
CA LYS A 97 -3.18 5.70 36.63
C LYS A 97 -2.21 5.66 37.80
N ASN A 98 -2.67 6.02 39.00
CA ASN A 98 -1.89 5.79 40.22
C ASN A 98 -1.72 4.28 40.43
N THR A 99 -0.49 3.80 40.24
CA THR A 99 -0.11 2.42 40.49
C THR A 99 1.10 2.42 41.43
N HIS A 100 1.24 1.37 42.26
CA HIS A 100 2.42 1.22 43.06
C HIS A 100 3.69 1.21 42.21
N ARG A 101 4.65 2.12 42.48
CA ARG A 101 5.92 2.32 41.78
C ARG A 101 5.87 3.16 40.51
N ILE A 102 5.39 4.39 40.64
CA ILE A 102 5.50 5.37 39.56
C ILE A 102 6.89 6.03 39.67
N ASN A 103 7.64 6.06 38.58
CA ASN A 103 8.83 6.89 38.46
C ASN A 103 8.40 8.23 37.84
N PRO A 104 8.10 9.28 38.61
CA PRO A 104 7.67 10.54 38.06
C PRO A 104 8.82 11.20 37.29
N PRO A 105 8.53 11.99 36.27
CA PRO A 105 9.55 12.84 35.66
C PRO A 105 10.19 13.74 36.71
N GLY A 106 11.48 14.05 36.55
CA GLY A 106 12.25 14.82 37.53
C GLY A 106 11.70 16.24 37.78
N ASN A 107 10.97 16.80 36.84
CA ASN A 107 10.32 18.12 36.91
C ASN A 107 8.90 18.10 37.55
N TYR A 108 8.39 16.94 37.97
CA TYR A 108 7.12 16.86 38.70
C TYR A 108 7.15 17.67 39.97
N ILE A 109 6.20 18.56 40.19
CA ILE A 109 6.12 19.44 41.35
C ILE A 109 5.33 18.77 42.48
N LEU A 110 5.98 18.54 43.59
CA LEU A 110 5.39 17.94 44.79
C LEU A 110 4.43 18.91 45.50
N GLY A 111 3.41 18.33 46.11
CA GLY A 111 2.42 19.06 46.90
C GLY A 111 1.62 18.14 47.86
N PRO A 112 0.71 18.75 48.63
CA PRO A 112 -0.14 18.01 49.58
C PRO A 112 -0.83 16.82 48.93
N GLY A 113 -0.83 15.65 49.62
CA GLY A 113 -1.45 14.42 49.09
C GLY A 113 -0.53 13.52 48.28
N ASP A 114 0.67 13.99 47.87
CA ASP A 114 1.68 13.11 47.26
C ASP A 114 2.21 12.13 48.28
N ASN A 115 2.43 10.87 47.86
CA ASN A 115 2.99 9.85 48.74
C ASN A 115 4.38 9.43 48.22
N ILE A 116 5.40 9.61 49.07
CA ILE A 116 6.80 9.31 48.76
C ILE A 116 7.26 8.11 49.58
N SER A 117 7.86 7.13 48.93
CA SER A 117 8.57 5.99 49.56
C SER A 117 10.04 6.32 49.62
N ILE A 118 10.62 6.18 50.82
CA ILE A 118 12.06 6.31 51.04
C ILE A 118 12.55 4.97 51.55
N THR A 119 13.50 4.36 50.86
CA THR A 119 14.10 3.08 51.22
C THR A 119 15.62 3.21 51.20
N ILE A 120 16.27 2.80 52.28
CA ILE A 120 17.72 2.76 52.42
C ILE A 120 18.08 1.31 52.81
N TRP A 121 19.08 0.74 52.16
CA TRP A 121 19.53 -0.63 52.45
C TRP A 121 21.03 -0.76 52.31
N GLY A 122 21.61 -1.68 53.08
CA GLY A 122 23.03 -1.91 53.16
C GLY A 122 23.54 -1.72 54.60
N THR A 123 24.52 -0.84 54.83
CA THR A 123 25.04 -0.56 56.15
C THR A 123 24.04 0.11 57.10
N SER A 124 23.14 0.91 56.55
CA SER A 124 21.98 1.49 57.23
C SER A 124 20.70 0.97 56.60
N GLU A 125 19.67 0.72 57.40
CA GLU A 125 18.38 0.25 56.95
C GLU A 125 17.29 1.22 57.36
N PHE A 126 16.45 1.60 56.40
CA PHE A 126 15.25 2.39 56.62
C PHE A 126 14.26 2.12 55.46
N GLY A 127 12.99 2.01 55.77
CA GLY A 127 11.95 1.80 54.77
C GLY A 127 10.60 2.31 55.25
N ASN A 128 10.14 3.43 54.72
CA ASN A 128 8.83 3.96 55.05
C ASN A 128 8.20 4.77 53.90
N GLN A 129 6.89 4.99 53.97
CA GLN A 129 6.12 5.82 53.08
C GLN A 129 5.56 7.02 53.83
N PHE A 130 5.58 8.19 53.17
CA PHE A 130 5.14 9.45 53.74
C PHE A 130 4.20 10.16 52.79
N ILE A 131 3.02 10.51 53.30
CA ILE A 131 2.10 11.39 52.60
C ILE A 131 2.45 12.83 52.98
N LEU A 132 2.58 13.70 51.97
CA LEU A 132 2.77 15.11 52.22
C LEU A 132 1.51 15.70 52.85
N ASP A 133 1.67 16.34 54.02
CA ASP A 133 0.62 17.03 54.75
C ASP A 133 0.10 18.28 53.99
N GLU A 134 -0.91 18.96 54.51
CA GLU A 134 -1.53 20.17 53.90
C GLU A 134 -0.50 21.28 53.65
N PHE A 135 0.60 21.31 54.44
CA PHE A 135 1.70 22.24 54.29
C PHE A 135 2.81 21.75 53.36
N GLY A 136 2.70 20.51 52.87
CA GLY A 136 3.68 19.87 52.00
C GLY A 136 4.90 19.31 52.72
N ASN A 137 4.74 18.91 53.98
CA ASN A 137 5.81 18.31 54.76
C ASN A 137 5.67 16.79 54.83
N ILE A 138 6.80 16.13 55.02
CA ILE A 138 6.90 14.76 55.51
C ILE A 138 7.54 14.78 56.90
N ASN A 139 7.17 13.81 57.77
CA ASN A 139 7.66 13.72 59.15
C ASN A 139 8.31 12.35 59.41
N PRO A 140 9.53 12.09 58.94
CA PRO A 140 10.31 10.95 59.36
C PRO A 140 10.74 11.12 60.84
N GLU A 141 10.40 10.15 61.74
CA GLU A 141 10.55 10.27 63.18
C GLU A 141 11.96 10.69 63.66
N ILE A 142 13.00 10.14 63.07
CA ILE A 142 14.40 10.39 63.52
C ILE A 142 15.00 11.60 62.78
N VAL A 143 14.60 11.84 61.53
CA VAL A 143 15.15 12.90 60.65
C VAL A 143 14.47 14.26 60.92
N GLY A 144 13.23 14.21 61.44
CA GLY A 144 12.40 15.37 61.68
C GLY A 144 11.67 15.88 60.41
N ARG A 145 10.95 16.97 60.59
CA ARG A 145 10.08 17.54 59.56
C ARG A 145 10.87 18.07 58.36
N ILE A 146 10.45 17.69 57.13
CA ILE A 146 11.02 18.11 55.85
C ILE A 146 9.94 18.73 54.98
N ASN A 147 10.09 20.01 54.60
CA ASN A 147 9.18 20.65 53.67
C ASN A 147 9.59 20.38 52.24
N LEU A 148 8.66 19.88 51.45
CA LEU A 148 8.86 19.52 50.02
C LEU A 148 7.89 20.25 49.08
N ARG A 149 7.03 21.13 49.62
CA ARG A 149 6.01 21.85 48.84
C ARG A 149 6.64 22.69 47.75
N GLY A 150 6.18 22.54 46.52
CA GLY A 150 6.64 23.36 45.39
C GLY A 150 8.01 22.98 44.84
N LEU A 151 8.71 22.01 45.45
CA LEU A 151 9.94 21.47 44.89
C LEU A 151 9.66 20.50 43.77
N THR A 152 10.51 20.49 42.74
CA THR A 152 10.51 19.42 41.75
C THR A 152 10.93 18.10 42.42
N PHE A 153 10.51 16.96 41.85
CA PHE A 153 10.88 15.66 42.41
C PHE A 153 12.41 15.47 42.51
N THR A 154 13.16 16.01 41.53
CA THR A 154 14.63 16.01 41.59
C THR A 154 15.19 16.81 42.76
N GLN A 155 14.65 18.04 42.96
CA GLN A 155 15.04 18.88 44.09
C GLN A 155 14.67 18.24 45.44
N ALA A 156 13.47 17.66 45.51
CA ALA A 156 13.01 16.96 46.71
C ALA A 156 13.90 15.77 47.08
N LYS A 157 14.34 14.97 46.09
CA LYS A 157 15.32 13.90 46.31
C LYS A 157 16.60 14.43 46.94
N GLN A 158 17.13 15.54 46.45
CA GLN A 158 18.35 16.16 47.00
C GLN A 158 18.15 16.62 48.45
N VAL A 159 17.03 17.28 48.73
CA VAL A 159 16.68 17.72 50.08
C VAL A 159 16.55 16.53 51.06
N ILE A 160 15.79 15.50 50.62
CA ILE A 160 15.63 14.27 51.42
C ILE A 160 16.99 13.62 51.68
N MET A 161 17.79 13.39 50.63
CA MET A 161 19.13 12.80 50.80
C MET A 161 20.03 13.61 51.73
N SER A 162 20.04 14.94 51.62
CA SER A 162 20.80 15.83 52.50
C SER A 162 20.35 15.72 53.95
N ARG A 163 19.06 15.59 54.23
CA ARG A 163 18.55 15.45 55.61
C ARG A 163 18.83 14.05 56.16
N PHE A 164 18.60 13.01 55.38
CA PHE A 164 18.82 11.64 55.78
C PHE A 164 20.31 11.30 55.98
N SER A 165 21.23 11.94 55.23
CA SER A 165 22.68 11.75 55.41
C SER A 165 23.22 12.21 56.73
N ARG A 166 22.45 13.02 57.50
CA ARG A 166 22.85 13.43 58.88
C ARG A 166 22.60 12.35 59.92
N VAL A 167 21.73 11.39 59.60
CA VAL A 167 21.29 10.33 60.54
C VAL A 167 21.72 8.96 60.06
N TYR A 168 21.73 8.71 58.76
CA TYR A 168 22.05 7.43 58.15
C TYR A 168 23.34 7.50 57.34
N ASN A 169 24.13 6.44 57.36
CA ASN A 169 25.34 6.37 56.54
C ASN A 169 25.01 6.06 55.07
N LEU A 170 24.68 7.12 54.31
CA LEU A 170 24.32 7.01 52.89
C LEU A 170 25.52 6.78 51.97
N ARG A 171 26.79 6.92 52.49
CA ARG A 171 27.99 6.68 51.67
C ARG A 171 28.22 5.20 51.39
N SER A 172 27.81 4.35 52.31
CA SER A 172 27.96 2.88 52.25
C SER A 172 26.62 2.15 52.15
N SER A 173 25.52 2.88 51.96
CA SER A 173 24.18 2.34 51.75
C SER A 173 23.59 2.82 50.42
N LYS A 174 22.70 2.03 49.84
CA LYS A 174 21.92 2.41 48.65
C LYS A 174 20.61 3.06 49.10
N THR A 175 20.18 4.08 48.36
CA THR A 175 18.95 4.82 48.65
C THR A 175 18.04 4.85 47.43
N ALA A 176 16.77 4.52 47.61
CA ALA A 176 15.71 4.70 46.61
C ALA A 176 14.63 5.63 47.15
N ILE A 177 14.30 6.65 46.39
CA ILE A 177 13.22 7.60 46.68
C ILE A 177 12.29 7.59 45.49
N ASN A 178 11.05 7.14 45.70
CA ASN A 178 10.05 6.97 44.66
C ASN A 178 8.75 7.65 45.06
N LEU A 179 8.00 8.13 44.08
CA LEU A 179 6.60 8.55 44.25
C LEU A 179 5.72 7.31 44.17
N THR A 180 5.02 7.00 45.26
CA THR A 180 4.13 5.83 45.32
C THR A 180 2.74 6.20 44.82
N TYR A 181 2.30 7.40 45.18
CA TYR A 181 1.02 7.99 44.73
C TYR A 181 1.20 9.45 44.41
N SER A 182 0.66 9.93 43.31
CA SER A 182 0.53 11.35 43.01
C SER A 182 -0.80 11.87 43.55
N LYS A 183 -0.78 13.11 44.04
CA LYS A 183 -2.00 13.85 44.41
C LYS A 183 -3.01 13.84 43.25
N VAL A 184 -4.29 13.85 43.57
CA VAL A 184 -5.34 14.08 42.59
C VAL A 184 -5.52 15.57 42.40
N ILE A 185 -5.60 16.01 41.17
CA ILE A 185 -5.83 17.41 40.77
C ILE A 185 -7.10 17.51 39.95
N SER A 186 -7.78 18.63 40.06
CA SER A 186 -8.96 18.98 39.25
C SER A 186 -8.54 19.98 38.17
N VAL A 187 -8.71 19.63 36.91
CA VAL A 187 -8.33 20.44 35.75
C VAL A 187 -9.55 20.68 34.87
N ASN A 188 -9.72 21.91 34.44
CA ASN A 188 -10.82 22.30 33.56
C ASN A 188 -10.36 22.28 32.10
N ILE A 189 -11.08 21.58 31.24
CA ILE A 189 -10.81 21.53 29.80
C ILE A 189 -11.95 22.22 29.07
N VAL A 190 -11.63 23.27 28.31
CA VAL A 190 -12.61 24.10 27.62
C VAL A 190 -12.20 24.39 26.17
N GLY A 191 -13.14 24.89 25.36
CA GLY A 191 -12.94 25.22 23.96
C GLY A 191 -13.20 24.03 23.04
N GLU A 192 -12.44 23.91 21.97
CA GLU A 192 -12.63 22.97 20.86
C GLU A 192 -12.18 21.54 21.21
N VAL A 193 -12.77 20.95 22.23
CA VAL A 193 -12.58 19.56 22.65
C VAL A 193 -13.91 18.82 22.59
N LYS A 194 -13.88 17.50 22.39
CA LYS A 194 -15.10 16.72 22.22
C LYS A 194 -15.95 16.63 23.48
N ARG A 195 -15.32 16.60 24.65
CA ARG A 195 -15.99 16.53 25.95
C ARG A 195 -15.36 17.58 26.88
N PRO A 196 -15.81 18.84 26.81
CA PRO A 196 -15.38 19.87 27.75
C PRO A 196 -15.90 19.57 29.16
N GLY A 197 -15.18 20.01 30.18
CA GLY A 197 -15.58 19.80 31.57
C GLY A 197 -14.41 19.78 32.53
N THR A 198 -14.70 19.50 33.81
CA THR A 198 -13.72 19.33 34.86
C THR A 198 -13.33 17.87 35.02
N TYR A 199 -12.06 17.60 35.07
CA TYR A 199 -11.50 16.26 35.18
C TYR A 199 -10.64 16.12 36.42
N SER A 200 -10.93 15.14 37.27
CA SER A 200 -10.13 14.78 38.43
C SER A 200 -9.19 13.65 38.06
N VAL A 201 -7.89 13.91 38.06
CA VAL A 201 -6.87 12.96 37.59
C VAL A 201 -5.61 13.00 38.47
N PRO A 202 -4.81 11.93 38.46
CA PRO A 202 -3.49 11.95 39.11
C PRO A 202 -2.61 13.06 38.51
N GLY A 203 -1.94 13.85 39.34
CA GLY A 203 -1.14 15.00 38.95
C GLY A 203 0.11 14.71 38.09
N ILE A 204 0.41 13.43 37.88
CA ILE A 204 1.46 12.98 36.94
C ILE A 204 1.05 13.01 35.47
N ASN A 205 -0.22 13.34 35.19
CA ASN A 205 -0.73 13.42 33.84
C ASN A 205 -0.43 14.76 33.20
N SER A 206 -0.09 14.73 31.92
CA SER A 206 0.15 15.91 31.11
C SER A 206 -1.13 16.46 30.48
N ALA A 207 -1.08 17.66 29.94
CA ALA A 207 -2.20 18.24 29.21
C ALA A 207 -2.61 17.39 28.00
N PHE A 208 -1.68 16.78 27.30
CA PHE A 208 -1.99 15.89 26.17
C PHE A 208 -2.74 14.62 26.62
N ASN A 209 -2.38 14.05 27.80
CA ASN A 209 -3.13 12.93 28.36
C ASN A 209 -4.59 13.33 28.66
N LEU A 210 -4.80 14.53 29.21
CA LEU A 210 -6.14 15.01 29.56
C LEU A 210 -6.98 15.35 28.32
N ILE A 211 -6.40 15.97 27.29
CA ILE A 211 -7.07 16.21 26.02
C ILE A 211 -7.51 14.86 25.39
N SER A 212 -6.66 13.83 25.46
CA SER A 212 -7.01 12.50 24.99
C SER A 212 -8.14 11.89 25.82
N LEU A 213 -8.14 12.07 27.15
CA LEU A 213 -9.23 11.65 28.04
C LEU A 213 -10.55 12.35 27.69
N ALA A 214 -10.49 13.64 27.33
CA ALA A 214 -11.63 14.43 26.84
C ALA A 214 -12.10 14.00 25.42
N GLY A 215 -11.54 12.95 24.85
CA GLY A 215 -11.90 12.41 23.53
C GLY A 215 -11.17 13.07 22.36
N GLY A 216 -10.18 13.93 22.66
CA GLY A 216 -9.43 14.69 21.67
C GLY A 216 -10.07 16.01 21.29
N VAL A 217 -9.42 16.72 20.37
CA VAL A 217 -9.92 17.98 19.81
C VAL A 217 -11.07 17.74 18.83
N THR A 218 -11.93 18.74 18.62
CA THR A 218 -12.96 18.74 17.57
C THR A 218 -12.33 18.90 16.18
N GLU A 219 -13.13 18.82 15.13
CA GLU A 219 -12.64 19.08 13.75
C GLU A 219 -12.21 20.53 13.55
N LEU A 220 -12.75 21.46 14.34
CA LEU A 220 -12.37 22.87 14.35
C LEU A 220 -11.27 23.17 15.37
N GLY A 221 -10.88 22.22 16.20
CA GLY A 221 -9.91 22.40 17.27
C GLY A 221 -8.48 22.47 16.74
N SER A 222 -7.73 23.45 17.26
CA SER A 222 -6.31 23.61 16.99
C SER A 222 -5.50 22.47 17.65
N VAL A 223 -4.52 21.97 16.95
CA VAL A 223 -3.49 21.06 17.49
C VAL A 223 -2.20 21.83 17.82
N ARG A 224 -2.13 23.12 17.48
CA ARG A 224 -0.94 23.94 17.61
C ARG A 224 -1.08 25.10 18.60
N THR A 225 -2.33 25.44 18.97
CA THR A 225 -2.61 26.55 19.90
C THR A 225 -3.48 26.02 21.05
N ILE A 226 -2.82 25.35 21.99
CA ILE A 226 -3.43 24.81 23.21
C ILE A 226 -2.83 25.58 24.39
N GLU A 227 -3.62 26.42 25.04
CA GLU A 227 -3.16 27.22 26.16
C GLU A 227 -3.36 26.47 27.48
N ILE A 228 -2.36 26.49 28.34
CA ILE A 228 -2.50 26.14 29.75
C ILE A 228 -2.56 27.44 30.53
N ARG A 229 -3.62 27.64 31.31
CA ARG A 229 -3.83 28.82 32.12
C ARG A 229 -3.89 28.43 33.60
N ARG A 230 -3.21 29.22 34.42
CA ARG A 230 -3.18 29.10 35.87
C ARG A 230 -3.42 30.49 36.44
N GLU A 231 -4.33 30.62 37.40
CA GLU A 231 -4.69 31.92 38.04
C GLU A 231 -4.95 33.04 37.02
N GLY A 232 -5.64 32.70 35.90
CA GLY A 232 -5.96 33.63 34.82
C GLY A 232 -4.83 33.97 33.85
N LYS A 233 -3.59 33.51 34.11
CA LYS A 233 -2.42 33.77 33.24
C LYS A 233 -2.13 32.57 32.36
N ILE A 234 -1.68 32.85 31.12
CA ILE A 234 -1.17 31.80 30.23
C ILE A 234 0.23 31.42 30.72
N ILE A 235 0.39 30.16 31.17
CA ILE A 235 1.68 29.62 31.62
C ILE A 235 2.42 28.87 30.52
N SER A 236 1.67 28.36 29.54
CA SER A 236 2.26 27.68 28.37
C SER A 236 1.32 27.65 27.19
N ASN A 237 1.91 27.58 25.98
CA ASN A 237 1.24 27.23 24.75
C ASN A 237 1.82 25.92 24.23
N LEU A 238 0.97 24.90 24.14
CA LEU A 238 1.35 23.59 23.62
C LEU A 238 1.13 23.55 22.10
N ASP A 239 2.11 23.02 21.39
CA ASP A 239 2.09 22.78 19.96
C ASP A 239 2.42 21.31 19.71
N LEU A 240 1.44 20.54 19.25
CA LEU A 240 1.60 19.10 18.99
C LEU A 240 2.64 18.83 17.89
N TYR A 241 2.76 19.72 16.89
CA TYR A 241 3.74 19.52 15.82
C TYR A 241 5.17 19.65 16.35
N LYS A 242 5.42 20.62 17.22
CA LYS A 242 6.72 20.73 17.89
C LYS A 242 7.01 19.50 18.74
N PHE A 243 6.01 19.02 19.48
CA PHE A 243 6.15 17.81 20.28
C PHE A 243 6.47 16.58 19.43
N ILE A 244 5.85 16.45 18.25
CA ILE A 244 6.11 15.30 17.33
C ILE A 244 7.52 15.38 16.75
N LEU A 245 8.00 16.57 16.42
CA LEU A 245 9.32 16.74 15.80
C LEU A 245 10.46 16.63 16.82
N ASN A 246 10.31 17.29 17.96
CA ASN A 246 11.36 17.41 18.98
C ASN A 246 10.77 17.15 20.37
N PRO A 247 10.45 15.91 20.73
CA PRO A 247 9.82 15.59 22.02
C PRO A 247 10.71 15.93 23.22
N ASP A 248 12.04 15.90 23.05
CA ASP A 248 13.00 16.19 24.13
C ASP A 248 13.11 17.68 24.47
N GLU A 249 12.89 18.56 23.50
CA GLU A 249 12.87 20.01 23.69
C GLU A 249 11.54 20.49 24.25
N PHE A 250 10.53 19.65 24.17
CA PHE A 250 9.18 19.97 24.60
C PHE A 250 8.95 19.41 26.01
N SER A 251 9.31 20.18 27.03
CA SER A 251 8.97 19.83 28.41
C SER A 251 7.46 19.90 28.57
N ASP A 252 6.82 18.71 28.62
CA ASP A 252 5.40 18.60 28.92
C ASP A 252 5.17 19.24 30.31
N ILE A 253 4.34 20.27 30.37
CA ILE A 253 4.09 20.97 31.61
C ILE A 253 3.13 20.16 32.45
N PHE A 254 3.56 19.85 33.69
CA PHE A 254 2.68 19.19 34.65
C PHE A 254 1.62 20.15 35.14
N LEU A 255 0.41 19.67 35.10
CA LEU A 255 -0.77 20.41 35.52
C LEU A 255 -0.82 20.49 37.06
N GLN A 256 -1.42 21.56 37.53
CA GLN A 256 -1.71 21.75 38.95
C GLN A 256 -3.24 21.84 39.16
N ASP A 257 -3.64 21.74 40.41
CA ASP A 257 -5.05 21.88 40.78
C ASP A 257 -5.58 23.26 40.38
N GLY A 258 -6.76 23.28 39.75
CA GLY A 258 -7.39 24.51 39.25
C GLY A 258 -6.90 24.99 37.89
N ASP A 259 -5.95 24.31 37.22
CA ASP A 259 -5.50 24.68 35.88
C ASP A 259 -6.62 24.59 34.84
N TYR A 260 -6.56 25.43 33.82
CA TYR A 260 -7.40 25.37 32.63
C TYR A 260 -6.56 24.98 31.40
N ILE A 261 -7.06 24.01 30.65
CA ILE A 261 -6.60 23.68 29.30
C ILE A 261 -7.59 24.27 28.31
N VAL A 262 -7.17 25.24 27.52
CA VAL A 262 -8.00 25.95 26.55
C VAL A 262 -7.57 25.57 25.15
N VAL A 263 -8.39 24.79 24.44
CA VAL A 263 -8.15 24.45 23.04
C VAL A 263 -8.85 25.49 22.17
N LYS A 264 -8.10 26.27 21.43
CA LYS A 264 -8.64 27.28 20.51
C LYS A 264 -9.13 26.64 19.20
N THR A 265 -9.89 27.42 18.43
CA THR A 265 -10.15 27.07 17.03
C THR A 265 -8.85 27.05 16.23
N GLN A 266 -8.78 26.15 15.25
CA GLN A 266 -7.62 26.02 14.35
C GLN A 266 -7.32 27.35 13.64
N GLY A 267 -6.04 27.61 13.43
CA GLY A 267 -5.56 28.76 12.66
C GLY A 267 -5.73 28.56 11.15
N ALA A 268 -4.77 29.07 10.39
CA ALA A 268 -4.74 28.84 8.96
C ALA A 268 -4.46 27.35 8.67
N VAL A 269 -5.21 26.78 7.73
CA VAL A 269 -5.05 25.39 7.29
C VAL A 269 -4.70 25.38 5.81
N ILE A 270 -3.63 24.67 5.45
CA ILE A 270 -3.21 24.45 4.07
C ILE A 270 -3.41 23.01 3.67
N ASN A 271 -3.47 22.75 2.37
CA ASN A 271 -3.61 21.42 1.81
C ASN A 271 -2.36 21.05 1.01
N LEU A 272 -1.60 20.05 1.46
CA LEU A 272 -0.46 19.48 0.74
C LEU A 272 -0.90 18.28 -0.07
N LYS A 273 -0.56 18.26 -1.36
CA LYS A 273 -0.94 17.22 -2.33
C LYS A 273 0.28 16.72 -3.11
N GLY A 274 0.10 15.61 -3.81
CA GLY A 274 1.11 15.03 -4.72
C GLY A 274 2.18 14.22 -4.01
N GLU A 275 3.41 14.33 -4.48
CA GLU A 275 4.54 13.46 -4.09
C GLU A 275 5.17 13.85 -2.75
N ILE A 276 4.38 13.71 -1.70
CA ILE A 276 4.75 13.95 -0.29
C ILE A 276 4.47 12.67 0.48
N LYS A 277 5.29 12.34 1.47
CA LYS A 277 5.11 11.11 2.26
C LYS A 277 3.79 11.07 3.05
N ARG A 278 3.30 12.23 3.50
CA ARG A 278 2.01 12.39 4.18
C ARG A 278 1.24 13.55 3.55
N PRO A 279 0.58 13.35 2.41
CA PRO A 279 -0.28 14.38 1.83
C PRO A 279 -1.51 14.61 2.72
N GLY A 280 -2.02 15.83 2.78
CA GLY A 280 -3.22 16.17 3.55
C GLY A 280 -3.27 17.60 4.06
N LYS A 281 -4.14 17.84 5.04
CA LYS A 281 -4.34 19.17 5.63
C LYS A 281 -3.41 19.38 6.82
N PHE A 282 -2.77 20.55 6.88
CA PHE A 282 -1.88 20.94 7.96
C PHE A 282 -2.27 22.32 8.49
N GLU A 283 -2.35 22.42 9.81
CA GLU A 283 -2.49 23.72 10.47
C GLU A 283 -1.15 24.45 10.44
N VAL A 284 -1.15 25.72 10.04
CA VAL A 284 0.07 26.54 9.93
C VAL A 284 -0.03 27.79 10.79
N THR A 285 1.10 28.24 11.27
CA THR A 285 1.27 29.51 11.98
C THR A 285 1.97 30.53 11.07
N GLN A 286 1.94 31.80 11.45
CA GLN A 286 2.64 32.84 10.70
C GLN A 286 4.17 32.67 10.69
N LYS A 287 4.72 31.83 11.58
CA LYS A 287 6.16 31.58 11.70
C LYS A 287 6.64 30.41 10.84
N ASP A 288 5.70 29.60 10.34
CA ASP A 288 6.06 28.42 9.56
C ASP A 288 6.40 28.79 8.12
N ASN A 289 7.45 28.20 7.62
CA ASN A 289 7.81 28.17 6.21
C ASN A 289 7.47 26.80 5.60
N ILE A 290 7.67 26.66 4.30
CA ILE A 290 7.37 25.40 3.60
C ILE A 290 8.20 24.23 4.12
N GLN A 291 9.45 24.47 4.51
CA GLN A 291 10.33 23.41 4.99
C GLN A 291 9.85 22.84 6.33
N ASP A 292 9.32 23.71 7.22
CA ASP A 292 8.76 23.27 8.50
C ASP A 292 7.57 22.34 8.28
N ILE A 293 6.68 22.70 7.36
CA ILE A 293 5.50 21.90 7.04
C ILE A 293 5.89 20.59 6.33
N LEU A 294 6.85 20.62 5.43
CA LEU A 294 7.36 19.42 4.79
C LEU A 294 8.02 18.46 5.79
N ASN A 295 8.75 18.97 6.77
CA ASN A 295 9.33 18.15 7.84
C ASN A 295 8.23 17.44 8.64
N ILE A 296 7.14 18.13 8.97
CA ILE A 296 5.97 17.55 9.63
C ILE A 296 5.30 16.50 8.74
N ALA A 297 5.20 16.78 7.43
CA ALA A 297 4.66 15.85 6.44
C ALA A 297 5.59 14.66 6.14
N GLY A 298 6.78 14.61 6.74
CA GLY A 298 7.76 13.53 6.58
C GLY A 298 8.65 13.67 5.35
N GLY A 299 8.60 14.82 4.64
CA GLY A 299 9.36 15.11 3.44
C GLY A 299 8.70 14.61 2.16
N TYR A 300 9.45 14.67 1.08
CA TYR A 300 9.01 14.26 -0.26
C TYR A 300 9.04 12.74 -0.44
N SER A 301 8.29 12.26 -1.43
CA SER A 301 8.50 10.93 -1.98
C SER A 301 9.78 10.90 -2.84
N ALA A 302 10.23 9.70 -3.21
CA ALA A 302 11.36 9.53 -4.11
C ALA A 302 11.09 10.06 -5.53
N TYR A 303 9.82 10.20 -5.89
CA TYR A 303 9.38 10.60 -7.23
C TYR A 303 8.97 12.07 -7.32
N ALA A 304 9.26 12.87 -6.30
CA ALA A 304 8.90 14.29 -6.26
C ALA A 304 9.69 15.12 -7.27
N ASN A 305 8.99 15.88 -8.10
CA ASN A 305 9.58 16.91 -8.94
C ASN A 305 9.86 18.15 -8.09
N LYS A 306 11.14 18.47 -7.91
CA LYS A 306 11.58 19.61 -7.10
C LYS A 306 11.73 20.92 -7.90
N ASP A 307 11.68 20.81 -9.22
CA ASP A 307 11.86 21.95 -10.13
C ASP A 307 10.55 22.70 -10.39
N GLU A 308 9.40 22.04 -10.12
CA GLU A 308 8.11 22.66 -10.34
C GLU A 308 7.11 22.22 -9.27
N ILE A 309 6.65 23.21 -8.47
CA ILE A 309 5.66 23.05 -7.43
C ILE A 309 4.48 23.94 -7.75
N ASN A 310 3.32 23.35 -7.84
CA ASN A 310 2.08 24.06 -8.06
C ASN A 310 1.57 24.66 -6.73
N PHE A 311 1.25 25.93 -6.76
CA PHE A 311 0.68 26.64 -5.62
C PHE A 311 -0.61 27.35 -6.03
N LYS A 312 -1.68 27.15 -5.27
CA LYS A 312 -2.97 27.80 -5.49
C LYS A 312 -3.37 28.58 -4.25
N ARG A 313 -3.82 29.80 -4.44
CA ARG A 313 -4.26 30.72 -3.38
C ARG A 313 -5.47 31.54 -3.80
N VAL A 314 -6.37 31.79 -2.88
CA VAL A 314 -7.46 32.73 -3.11
C VAL A 314 -6.98 34.16 -2.88
N VAL A 315 -7.02 35.00 -3.91
CA VAL A 315 -6.68 36.43 -3.87
C VAL A 315 -7.85 37.23 -4.42
N LYS A 316 -8.39 38.18 -3.66
CA LYS A 316 -9.54 39.01 -4.07
C LYS A 316 -10.69 38.17 -4.66
N ASN A 317 -11.10 37.09 -3.95
CA ASN A 317 -12.17 36.16 -4.33
C ASN A 317 -11.94 35.39 -5.64
N LYS A 318 -10.71 35.29 -6.12
CA LYS A 318 -10.33 34.52 -7.31
C LYS A 318 -9.21 33.56 -6.96
N TRP A 319 -9.24 32.37 -7.53
CA TRP A 319 -8.13 31.43 -7.47
C TRP A 319 -6.99 31.95 -8.35
N VAL A 320 -5.82 32.08 -7.75
CA VAL A 320 -4.56 32.39 -8.44
C VAL A 320 -3.67 31.17 -8.38
N PHE A 321 -3.17 30.76 -9.55
CA PHE A 321 -2.23 29.68 -9.71
C PHE A 321 -0.83 30.27 -9.89
N MET A 322 0.15 29.71 -9.20
CA MET A 322 1.55 30.09 -9.26
C MET A 322 2.39 28.83 -9.29
N SER A 323 3.55 28.88 -9.94
CA SER A 323 4.53 27.81 -9.94
C SER A 323 5.82 28.31 -9.30
N TYR A 324 6.43 27.46 -8.49
CA TYR A 324 7.68 27.74 -7.78
C TYR A 324 8.67 26.60 -7.96
N LYS A 325 9.95 26.91 -7.89
CA LYS A 325 10.98 25.90 -7.63
C LYS A 325 11.13 25.71 -6.13
N LEU A 326 11.31 24.47 -5.69
CA LEU A 326 11.44 24.16 -4.26
C LEU A 326 12.55 24.96 -3.57
N GLU A 327 13.69 25.06 -4.26
CA GLU A 327 14.87 25.72 -3.73
C GLU A 327 14.86 27.26 -3.92
N SER A 328 13.82 27.80 -4.57
CA SER A 328 13.75 29.24 -4.82
C SER A 328 13.57 30.03 -3.51
N PRO A 329 14.25 31.18 -3.34
CA PRO A 329 14.11 32.03 -2.17
C PRO A 329 12.65 32.47 -1.94
N GLU A 330 11.92 32.75 -3.01
CA GLU A 330 10.53 33.21 -2.98
C GLU A 330 9.61 32.15 -2.35
N PHE A 331 9.85 30.86 -2.66
CA PHE A 331 9.06 29.78 -2.08
C PHE A 331 9.45 29.51 -0.62
N LYS A 332 10.73 29.56 -0.30
CA LYS A 332 11.23 29.35 1.07
C LYS A 332 10.73 30.42 2.06
N THR A 333 10.51 31.64 1.59
CA THR A 333 10.03 32.76 2.41
C THR A 333 8.53 32.99 2.31
N LEU A 334 7.81 32.14 1.55
CA LEU A 334 6.39 32.28 1.33
C LEU A 334 5.63 32.07 2.65
N SER A 335 4.86 33.08 3.08
CA SER A 335 3.94 32.96 4.20
C SER A 335 2.62 32.32 3.76
N PHE A 336 2.16 31.32 4.50
CA PHE A 336 0.93 30.61 4.20
C PHE A 336 -0.32 31.36 4.67
N ARG A 337 -1.42 31.15 3.94
CA ARG A 337 -2.75 31.64 4.29
C ARG A 337 -3.74 30.49 4.36
N ASN A 338 -4.83 30.71 5.09
CA ASN A 338 -5.89 29.70 5.17
C ASN A 338 -6.44 29.38 3.79
N GLY A 339 -6.52 28.09 3.47
CA GLY A 339 -7.03 27.58 2.21
C GLY A 339 -5.97 27.46 1.10
N ASP A 340 -4.70 27.77 1.34
CA ASP A 340 -3.65 27.54 0.36
C ASP A 340 -3.53 26.05 0.00
N GLU A 341 -3.30 25.76 -1.28
CA GLU A 341 -3.01 24.43 -1.77
C GLU A 341 -1.60 24.40 -2.36
N VAL A 342 -0.81 23.43 -1.92
CA VAL A 342 0.53 23.15 -2.43
C VAL A 342 0.55 21.75 -3.01
N GLU A 343 0.90 21.61 -4.28
CA GLU A 343 0.98 20.33 -4.96
C GLU A 343 2.38 20.10 -5.50
N ILE A 344 3.02 19.06 -5.01
CA ILE A 344 4.32 18.61 -5.51
C ILE A 344 4.10 17.58 -6.59
N LEU A 345 4.48 17.91 -7.82
CA LEU A 345 4.28 17.05 -8.97
C LEU A 345 5.19 15.82 -8.92
N LYS A 346 4.81 14.79 -9.65
CA LYS A 346 5.66 13.62 -9.91
C LYS A 346 6.67 13.96 -11.00
N ILE A 347 7.88 13.43 -10.91
CA ILE A 347 8.83 13.43 -12.04
C ILE A 347 8.20 12.69 -13.22
N SER A 348 8.61 13.08 -14.42
CA SER A 348 8.18 12.36 -15.63
C SER A 348 8.52 10.88 -15.56
N ASP A 349 7.60 10.02 -16.01
CA ASP A 349 7.85 8.59 -16.15
C ASP A 349 8.80 8.23 -17.33
N ILE A 350 9.28 9.23 -18.05
CA ILE A 350 10.24 9.04 -19.13
C ILE A 350 11.58 8.63 -18.51
N ILE A 351 12.00 7.43 -18.82
CA ILE A 351 13.31 6.91 -18.40
C ILE A 351 14.35 7.37 -19.43
N TYR A 352 15.30 8.19 -18.99
CA TYR A 352 16.39 8.63 -19.83
C TYR A 352 17.55 7.64 -19.81
N GLY A 353 18.39 7.70 -20.85
CA GLY A 353 19.61 6.88 -20.91
C GLY A 353 19.37 5.44 -21.33
N LEU A 354 18.25 5.11 -21.97
CA LEU A 354 17.96 3.77 -22.47
C LEU A 354 17.68 3.73 -23.97
N VAL A 355 17.87 2.53 -24.55
CA VAL A 355 17.38 2.11 -25.86
C VAL A 355 16.69 0.76 -25.70
N LYS A 356 15.70 0.47 -26.51
CA LYS A 356 14.91 -0.76 -26.42
C LYS A 356 15.12 -1.63 -27.66
N ILE A 357 15.14 -2.95 -27.48
CA ILE A 357 15.11 -3.93 -28.57
C ILE A 357 14.10 -5.00 -28.30
N THR A 358 13.28 -5.34 -29.31
CA THR A 358 12.22 -6.36 -29.22
C THR A 358 12.14 -7.19 -30.49
N GLY A 359 11.49 -8.36 -30.40
CA GLY A 359 11.24 -9.26 -31.53
C GLY A 359 12.21 -10.43 -31.61
N ALA A 360 12.62 -10.81 -32.81
CA ALA A 360 13.43 -12.01 -33.00
C ALA A 360 14.92 -11.79 -32.63
N ILE A 361 15.17 -11.53 -31.36
CA ILE A 361 16.49 -11.34 -30.73
C ILE A 361 16.65 -12.33 -29.58
N ASN A 362 17.86 -12.67 -29.16
CA ASN A 362 18.06 -13.63 -28.08
C ASN A 362 17.59 -13.10 -26.72
N ILE A 363 17.84 -11.82 -26.42
CA ILE A 363 17.43 -11.19 -25.14
C ILE A 363 16.74 -9.86 -25.47
N GLU A 364 15.40 -9.89 -25.42
CA GLU A 364 14.60 -8.67 -25.53
C GLU A 364 14.72 -7.81 -24.27
N GLY A 365 14.65 -6.49 -24.40
CA GLY A 365 14.63 -5.62 -23.23
C GLY A 365 15.12 -4.20 -23.49
N GLU A 366 15.31 -3.52 -22.37
CA GLU A 366 15.85 -2.17 -22.31
C GLU A 366 17.33 -2.21 -21.95
N TYR A 367 18.13 -1.44 -22.68
CA TYR A 367 19.58 -1.41 -22.55
C TYR A 367 20.06 0.01 -22.32
N THR A 368 21.10 0.17 -21.53
CA THR A 368 21.71 1.49 -21.30
C THR A 368 22.23 2.07 -22.62
N TYR A 369 21.72 3.24 -22.98
CA TYR A 369 22.24 4.03 -24.09
C TYR A 369 23.65 4.53 -23.76
N LYS A 370 24.51 4.50 -24.73
CA LYS A 370 25.83 5.14 -24.68
C LYS A 370 25.98 6.09 -25.88
N LYS A 371 26.65 7.20 -25.64
CA LYS A 371 26.99 8.11 -26.74
C LYS A 371 27.70 7.34 -27.87
N ASP A 372 27.36 7.65 -29.10
CA ASP A 372 27.87 7.02 -30.32
C ASP A 372 27.50 5.54 -30.52
N MET A 373 26.58 5.01 -29.72
CA MET A 373 26.06 3.66 -29.87
C MET A 373 25.26 3.51 -31.18
N ARG A 374 25.48 2.40 -31.90
CA ARG A 374 24.79 2.08 -33.16
C ARG A 374 23.89 0.87 -33.02
N VAL A 375 23.06 0.63 -34.05
CA VAL A 375 22.14 -0.53 -34.10
C VAL A 375 22.87 -1.85 -33.87
N ASN A 376 24.03 -2.05 -34.49
CA ASN A 376 24.82 -3.28 -34.31
C ASN A 376 25.27 -3.48 -32.86
N ASP A 377 25.67 -2.40 -32.17
CA ASP A 377 26.10 -2.48 -30.77
C ASP A 377 24.93 -2.94 -29.84
N LEU A 378 23.72 -2.47 -30.16
CA LEU A 378 22.52 -2.89 -29.42
C LEU A 378 22.20 -4.35 -29.68
N ILE A 379 22.28 -4.83 -30.93
CA ILE A 379 22.08 -6.23 -31.30
C ILE A 379 23.09 -7.12 -30.58
N LEU A 380 24.35 -6.75 -30.54
CA LEU A 380 25.40 -7.49 -29.83
C LEU A 380 25.13 -7.54 -28.31
N LYS A 381 24.76 -6.41 -27.71
CA LYS A 381 24.37 -6.38 -26.27
C LYS A 381 23.15 -7.25 -25.97
N ALA A 382 22.22 -7.36 -26.88
CA ALA A 382 21.02 -8.19 -26.78
C ALA A 382 21.29 -9.69 -27.08
N GLY A 383 22.56 -10.10 -27.11
CA GLY A 383 22.95 -11.49 -27.30
C GLY A 383 22.84 -11.98 -28.75
N ASN A 384 22.89 -11.09 -29.73
CA ASN A 384 22.71 -11.34 -31.16
C ASN A 384 21.31 -11.75 -31.61
N LEU A 385 21.13 -11.77 -32.91
CA LEU A 385 19.94 -12.23 -33.59
C LEU A 385 19.70 -13.71 -33.31
N ASN A 386 18.44 -14.10 -33.15
CA ASN A 386 18.08 -15.51 -33.03
C ASN A 386 17.83 -16.17 -34.41
N LYS A 387 17.68 -17.50 -34.47
CA LYS A 387 17.47 -18.26 -35.71
C LYS A 387 16.22 -17.85 -36.52
N ASN A 388 15.26 -17.21 -35.87
CA ASN A 388 14.01 -16.78 -36.49
C ASN A 388 14.04 -15.33 -36.98
N SER A 389 15.13 -14.62 -36.79
CA SER A 389 15.24 -13.22 -37.21
C SER A 389 15.03 -13.07 -38.71
N TYR A 390 14.19 -12.11 -39.10
CA TYR A 390 13.99 -11.73 -40.49
C TYR A 390 15.06 -10.72 -40.86
N LEU A 391 16.00 -11.16 -41.68
CA LEU A 391 17.23 -10.38 -41.96
C LEU A 391 17.03 -9.26 -42.97
N GLU A 392 15.99 -9.30 -43.78
CA GLU A 392 15.82 -8.34 -44.89
C GLU A 392 15.11 -7.06 -44.46
N HIS A 393 14.53 -7.02 -43.26
CA HIS A 393 13.82 -5.84 -42.76
C HIS A 393 13.82 -5.75 -41.24
N ALA A 394 14.19 -4.57 -40.74
CA ALA A 394 14.03 -4.18 -39.33
C ALA A 394 13.59 -2.74 -39.26
N GLN A 395 13.05 -2.34 -38.13
CA GLN A 395 12.55 -1.00 -37.90
C GLN A 395 13.12 -0.38 -36.63
N LEU A 396 13.60 0.84 -36.74
CA LEU A 396 14.02 1.68 -35.62
C LEU A 396 12.98 2.80 -35.44
N PHE A 397 12.28 2.77 -34.33
CA PHE A 397 11.32 3.79 -33.93
C PHE A 397 12.04 4.85 -33.11
N ARG A 398 11.86 6.11 -33.48
CA ARG A 398 12.49 7.27 -32.84
C ARG A 398 11.45 8.34 -32.54
N THR A 399 11.40 8.79 -31.29
CA THR A 399 10.60 9.95 -30.90
C THR A 399 11.38 11.22 -31.14
N ASN A 400 10.86 12.11 -31.94
CA ASN A 400 11.48 13.41 -32.25
C ASN A 400 11.22 14.43 -31.12
N PRO A 401 11.98 15.55 -31.05
CA PRO A 401 11.76 16.60 -30.05
C PRO A 401 10.34 17.21 -30.04
N ASN A 402 9.67 17.18 -31.21
CA ASN A 402 8.27 17.63 -31.35
C ASN A 402 7.24 16.55 -30.99
N LEU A 403 7.65 15.46 -30.33
CA LEU A 403 6.85 14.30 -29.95
C LEU A 403 6.31 13.47 -31.12
N SER A 404 6.67 13.76 -32.37
CA SER A 404 6.32 12.90 -33.50
C SER A 404 7.18 11.63 -33.51
N LEU A 405 6.59 10.52 -33.96
CA LEU A 405 7.27 9.24 -34.12
C LEU A 405 7.82 9.11 -35.55
N SER A 406 9.11 8.85 -35.70
CA SER A 406 9.77 8.51 -36.96
C SER A 406 10.12 7.03 -36.97
N VAL A 407 9.98 6.41 -38.16
CA VAL A 407 10.38 5.01 -38.37
C VAL A 407 11.50 4.99 -39.42
N LEU A 408 12.61 4.39 -39.06
CA LEU A 408 13.74 4.14 -39.94
C LEU A 408 13.75 2.64 -40.25
N SER A 409 13.43 2.29 -41.48
CA SER A 409 13.45 0.90 -41.97
C SER A 409 14.78 0.59 -42.67
N PHE A 410 15.32 -0.59 -42.45
CA PHE A 410 16.61 -0.99 -43.00
C PHE A 410 16.75 -2.51 -43.06
N ASN A 411 17.74 -2.95 -43.86
CA ASN A 411 18.10 -4.36 -44.02
C ASN A 411 19.16 -4.76 -42.99
N LEU A 412 18.84 -5.74 -42.14
CA LEU A 412 19.79 -6.24 -41.13
C LEU A 412 20.97 -6.97 -41.74
N LYS A 413 20.77 -7.62 -42.88
CA LYS A 413 21.86 -8.33 -43.59
C LYS A 413 22.99 -7.41 -43.95
N ASP A 414 22.72 -6.14 -44.32
CA ASP A 414 23.72 -5.15 -44.63
C ASP A 414 24.60 -4.83 -43.42
N ILE A 415 24.02 -4.77 -42.23
CA ILE A 415 24.75 -4.48 -40.99
C ILE A 415 25.63 -5.66 -40.57
N ILE A 416 25.12 -6.90 -40.72
CA ILE A 416 25.84 -8.13 -40.36
C ILE A 416 27.06 -8.32 -41.30
N THR A 417 26.86 -8.08 -42.60
CA THR A 417 27.94 -8.22 -43.61
C THR A 417 28.94 -7.09 -43.52
N ASN A 418 28.50 -5.88 -43.27
CA ASN A 418 29.35 -4.70 -43.16
C ASN A 418 28.87 -3.76 -42.02
N PRO A 419 29.47 -3.86 -40.82
CA PRO A 419 29.14 -2.98 -39.70
C PRO A 419 29.33 -1.48 -39.96
N SER A 420 30.08 -1.11 -41.01
CA SER A 420 30.26 0.28 -41.45
C SER A 420 29.19 0.75 -42.43
N SER A 421 28.20 -0.08 -42.76
CA SER A 421 27.09 0.27 -43.64
C SER A 421 26.30 1.48 -43.11
N SER A 422 25.77 2.28 -44.06
CA SER A 422 24.83 3.38 -43.76
C SER A 422 23.57 2.92 -43.07
N SER A 423 23.20 1.63 -43.17
CA SER A 423 22.10 1.00 -42.48
C SER A 423 22.34 0.83 -40.97
N ASN A 424 23.61 0.90 -40.52
CA ASN A 424 23.95 0.84 -39.10
C ASN A 424 23.78 2.21 -38.43
N PHE A 425 22.52 2.61 -38.25
CA PHE A 425 22.15 3.92 -37.73
C PHE A 425 22.71 4.19 -36.34
N LEU A 426 23.11 5.45 -36.12
CA LEU A 426 23.42 5.97 -34.79
C LEU A 426 22.12 6.02 -33.96
N LEU A 427 22.14 5.40 -32.80
CA LEU A 427 21.03 5.41 -31.87
C LEU A 427 20.93 6.74 -31.12
N LYS A 428 19.74 7.07 -30.71
CA LYS A 428 19.42 8.16 -29.75
C LYS A 428 18.74 7.59 -28.54
N GLU A 429 18.70 8.34 -27.48
CA GLU A 429 17.95 7.96 -26.29
C GLU A 429 16.48 7.69 -26.62
N ASN A 430 15.94 6.65 -26.01
CA ASN A 430 14.57 6.17 -26.19
C ASN A 430 14.25 5.61 -27.58
N ASP A 431 15.25 5.35 -28.42
CA ASP A 431 15.05 4.60 -29.64
C ASP A 431 14.59 3.17 -29.33
N SER A 432 13.65 2.66 -30.13
CA SER A 432 13.14 1.29 -30.02
C SER A 432 13.39 0.53 -31.33
N LEU A 433 14.22 -0.50 -31.26
CA LEU A 433 14.55 -1.38 -32.38
C LEU A 433 13.63 -2.60 -32.36
N VAL A 434 12.99 -2.88 -33.50
CA VAL A 434 12.11 -4.03 -33.71
C VAL A 434 12.70 -4.96 -34.76
N ILE A 435 12.98 -6.21 -34.37
CA ILE A 435 13.45 -7.27 -35.25
C ILE A 435 12.29 -8.21 -35.53
N PHE A 436 11.91 -8.33 -36.80
CA PHE A 436 10.79 -9.19 -37.17
C PHE A 436 11.13 -10.68 -37.07
N ASP A 437 10.13 -11.47 -36.71
CA ASP A 437 10.24 -12.93 -36.66
C ASP A 437 9.71 -13.51 -37.97
N LYS A 438 10.59 -14.15 -38.74
CA LYS A 438 10.25 -14.77 -40.03
C LYS A 438 9.15 -15.84 -39.91
N SER A 439 9.04 -16.52 -38.75
CA SER A 439 8.01 -17.53 -38.53
C SER A 439 6.61 -16.91 -38.42
N LYS A 440 6.53 -15.63 -38.01
CA LYS A 440 5.27 -14.89 -37.93
C LYS A 440 4.89 -14.20 -39.25
N LEU A 441 5.83 -14.03 -40.16
CA LEU A 441 5.61 -13.44 -41.47
C LEU A 441 5.12 -14.46 -42.50
N ASN A 442 5.37 -15.77 -42.25
CA ASN A 442 4.86 -16.83 -43.10
C ASN A 442 3.37 -17.03 -42.83
N PHE A 443 2.59 -17.03 -43.92
CA PHE A 443 1.18 -17.43 -43.83
C PHE A 443 1.12 -18.85 -43.26
N LYS A 444 0.49 -19.00 -42.10
CA LYS A 444 0.16 -20.32 -41.58
C LYS A 444 -1.05 -20.85 -42.37
N HIS A 445 -0.80 -21.80 -43.23
CA HIS A 445 -1.86 -22.53 -43.87
C HIS A 445 -2.54 -23.47 -42.87
N SER A 446 -3.85 -23.59 -42.95
CA SER A 446 -4.62 -24.45 -42.05
C SER A 446 -5.59 -25.32 -42.85
N ILE A 447 -6.01 -26.42 -42.24
CA ILE A 447 -7.04 -27.32 -42.75
C ILE A 447 -8.22 -27.24 -41.79
N THR A 448 -9.43 -27.11 -42.36
CA THR A 448 -10.65 -27.07 -41.54
C THR A 448 -11.49 -28.30 -41.83
N THR A 449 -11.96 -28.98 -40.78
CA THR A 449 -12.85 -30.15 -40.90
C THR A 449 -14.24 -29.83 -40.37
N ARG A 450 -15.25 -30.38 -41.04
CA ARG A 450 -16.69 -30.24 -40.70
C ARG A 450 -17.39 -31.59 -40.78
N GLY A 451 -18.54 -31.72 -40.12
CA GLY A 451 -19.45 -32.87 -40.27
C GLY A 451 -19.17 -34.06 -39.35
N ALA A 452 -19.28 -35.28 -39.88
CA ALA A 452 -19.39 -36.51 -39.13
C ALA A 452 -18.02 -37.11 -38.67
N LEU A 453 -17.22 -36.27 -37.99
CA LEU A 453 -16.02 -36.67 -37.25
C LEU A 453 -16.30 -36.69 -35.73
N ASN A 454 -15.58 -37.49 -34.97
CA ASN A 454 -15.71 -37.48 -33.51
C ASN A 454 -15.33 -36.14 -32.90
N LYS A 455 -14.37 -35.45 -33.53
CA LYS A 455 -14.00 -34.07 -33.24
C LYS A 455 -13.90 -33.31 -34.55
N THR A 456 -14.24 -32.05 -34.59
CA THR A 456 -14.11 -31.16 -35.75
C THR A 456 -13.36 -29.89 -35.37
N GLY A 457 -12.81 -29.16 -36.33
CA GLY A 457 -12.10 -27.88 -36.09
C GLY A 457 -11.03 -27.61 -37.14
N THR A 458 -10.06 -26.78 -36.78
CA THR A 458 -8.96 -26.38 -37.63
C THR A 458 -7.63 -26.84 -37.08
N ILE A 459 -6.73 -27.32 -37.96
CA ILE A 459 -5.35 -27.69 -37.62
C ILE A 459 -4.40 -26.98 -38.57
N ASP A 460 -3.16 -26.78 -38.10
CA ASP A 460 -2.08 -26.27 -38.96
C ASP A 460 -1.76 -27.27 -40.05
N PHE A 461 -1.60 -26.79 -41.28
CA PHE A 461 -1.17 -27.61 -42.41
C PHE A 461 0.29 -28.05 -42.28
N ALA A 462 0.58 -29.25 -42.69
CA ALA A 462 1.93 -29.78 -42.84
C ALA A 462 2.04 -30.53 -44.20
N ASN A 463 3.18 -30.37 -44.89
CA ASN A 463 3.45 -31.07 -46.15
C ASN A 463 3.38 -32.58 -45.97
N GLY A 464 2.73 -33.27 -46.90
CA GLY A 464 2.55 -34.71 -46.87
C GLY A 464 1.41 -35.20 -45.99
N LEU A 465 0.54 -34.28 -45.51
CA LEU A 465 -0.64 -34.64 -44.71
C LEU A 465 -1.69 -35.33 -45.60
N THR A 466 -2.14 -36.51 -45.19
CA THR A 466 -3.12 -37.31 -45.94
C THR A 466 -4.52 -37.24 -45.32
N LEU A 467 -5.55 -37.64 -46.08
CA LEU A 467 -6.92 -37.77 -45.58
C LEU A 467 -6.98 -38.66 -44.31
N ASN A 468 -6.21 -39.75 -44.28
CA ASN A 468 -6.15 -40.63 -43.12
C ASN A 468 -5.59 -39.93 -41.89
N ASP A 469 -4.52 -39.14 -42.07
CA ASP A 469 -3.93 -38.38 -40.97
C ASP A 469 -4.91 -37.37 -40.37
N VAL A 470 -5.67 -36.71 -41.23
CA VAL A 470 -6.72 -35.79 -40.80
C VAL A 470 -7.81 -36.50 -39.99
N ILE A 471 -8.31 -37.66 -40.50
CA ILE A 471 -9.32 -38.44 -39.79
C ILE A 471 -8.80 -38.87 -38.41
N LEU A 472 -7.56 -39.40 -38.33
CA LEU A 472 -6.95 -39.82 -37.06
C LEU A 472 -6.77 -38.62 -36.09
N LYS A 473 -6.34 -37.48 -36.59
CA LYS A 473 -6.12 -36.26 -35.77
C LYS A 473 -7.39 -35.73 -35.16
N PHE A 474 -8.53 -36.02 -35.78
CA PHE A 474 -9.87 -35.69 -35.29
C PHE A 474 -10.61 -36.86 -34.63
N ASN A 475 -9.85 -37.86 -34.15
CA ASN A 475 -10.33 -39.02 -33.37
C ASN A 475 -11.23 -39.99 -34.16
N GLY A 476 -11.14 -39.99 -35.50
CA GLY A 476 -11.88 -40.93 -36.36
C GLY A 476 -13.26 -40.45 -36.78
N LEU A 477 -13.87 -41.25 -37.65
CA LEU A 477 -15.22 -41.01 -38.17
C LEU A 477 -16.29 -41.40 -37.15
N ARG A 478 -17.40 -40.69 -37.14
CA ARG A 478 -18.59 -41.09 -36.35
C ARG A 478 -19.31 -42.24 -37.00
N MET A 479 -20.08 -42.99 -36.22
CA MET A 479 -20.90 -44.13 -36.74
C MET A 479 -21.85 -43.75 -37.85
N ASN A 480 -22.31 -42.50 -37.89
CA ASN A 480 -23.19 -41.94 -38.89
C ASN A 480 -22.47 -41.30 -40.09
N ALA A 481 -21.14 -41.41 -40.18
CA ALA A 481 -20.38 -40.87 -41.28
C ALA A 481 -20.65 -41.62 -42.59
N ASP A 482 -20.85 -40.90 -43.68
CA ASP A 482 -20.90 -41.47 -45.02
C ASP A 482 -19.47 -41.69 -45.56
N HIS A 483 -19.03 -42.92 -45.58
CA HIS A 483 -17.69 -43.27 -46.02
C HIS A 483 -17.48 -43.10 -47.52
N LYS A 484 -18.57 -42.97 -48.32
CA LYS A 484 -18.52 -42.82 -49.76
C LYS A 484 -18.57 -41.36 -50.22
N MET A 485 -18.80 -40.43 -49.30
CA MET A 485 -19.04 -39.01 -49.63
C MET A 485 -18.32 -38.06 -48.67
N ILE A 486 -17.00 -38.01 -48.84
CA ILE A 486 -16.14 -37.04 -48.16
C ILE A 486 -15.78 -35.94 -49.19
N GLU A 487 -16.14 -34.74 -48.92
CA GLU A 487 -15.95 -33.62 -49.86
C GLU A 487 -14.76 -32.77 -49.41
N VAL A 488 -13.81 -32.52 -50.31
CA VAL A 488 -12.70 -31.57 -50.07
C VAL A 488 -12.95 -30.33 -50.94
N GLU A 489 -13.19 -29.23 -50.30
CA GLU A 489 -13.28 -27.92 -50.93
C GLU A 489 -11.88 -27.32 -51.03
N ARG A 490 -11.34 -27.21 -52.23
CA ARG A 490 -10.00 -26.72 -52.54
C ARG A 490 -10.05 -25.45 -53.36
N ILE A 491 -9.22 -24.46 -52.99
CA ILE A 491 -9.03 -23.27 -53.82
C ILE A 491 -8.06 -23.60 -54.96
N SER A 492 -8.56 -23.61 -56.17
CA SER A 492 -7.77 -23.88 -57.39
C SER A 492 -7.71 -22.59 -58.26
N TYR A 493 -6.60 -22.42 -58.94
CA TYR A 493 -6.39 -21.25 -59.83
C TYR A 493 -6.52 -21.63 -61.29
N SER A 494 -7.10 -20.75 -62.07
CA SER A 494 -7.27 -20.97 -63.52
C SER A 494 -5.91 -20.95 -64.23
N ASN A 495 -5.61 -21.98 -65.00
CA ASN A 495 -4.38 -22.07 -65.80
C ASN A 495 -4.27 -20.98 -66.90
N LYS A 496 -5.34 -20.21 -67.17
CA LYS A 496 -5.36 -19.12 -68.17
C LYS A 496 -5.20 -17.74 -67.60
N ASP A 497 -5.57 -17.54 -66.32
CA ASP A 497 -5.51 -16.27 -65.63
C ASP A 497 -5.21 -16.50 -64.16
N SER A 498 -3.99 -16.28 -63.74
CA SER A 498 -3.53 -16.47 -62.33
C SER A 498 -4.29 -15.59 -61.31
N ASN A 499 -5.13 -14.68 -61.75
CA ASN A 499 -5.93 -13.81 -60.90
C ASN A 499 -7.33 -14.35 -60.61
N ASN A 500 -7.78 -15.41 -61.29
CA ASN A 500 -9.10 -16.01 -61.10
C ASN A 500 -8.97 -17.32 -60.33
N SER A 501 -9.41 -17.35 -59.07
CA SER A 501 -9.55 -18.57 -58.26
C SER A 501 -10.99 -19.06 -58.27
N TYR A 502 -11.14 -20.40 -58.21
CA TYR A 502 -12.43 -21.04 -58.06
C TYR A 502 -12.33 -22.15 -56.99
N ILE A 503 -13.48 -22.53 -56.44
CA ILE A 503 -13.53 -23.62 -55.47
C ILE A 503 -13.79 -24.91 -56.26
N GLU A 504 -12.84 -25.83 -56.17
CA GLU A 504 -12.97 -27.19 -56.68
C GLU A 504 -13.46 -28.10 -55.54
N VAL A 505 -14.51 -28.89 -55.82
CA VAL A 505 -15.04 -29.87 -54.87
C VAL A 505 -14.61 -31.25 -55.31
N ILE A 506 -13.76 -31.88 -54.51
CA ILE A 506 -13.22 -33.24 -54.77
C ILE A 506 -13.97 -34.22 -53.87
N ASN A 507 -14.59 -35.23 -54.47
CA ASN A 507 -15.29 -36.27 -53.72
C ASN A 507 -14.36 -37.47 -53.50
N LEU A 508 -14.22 -37.89 -52.25
CA LEU A 508 -13.37 -38.96 -51.82
C LEU A 508 -14.17 -40.02 -51.09
N GLU A 509 -13.65 -41.29 -51.14
CA GLU A 509 -14.22 -42.45 -50.48
C GLU A 509 -13.21 -43.09 -49.52
N TYR A 510 -13.58 -43.30 -48.26
CA TYR A 510 -12.73 -43.89 -47.26
C TYR A 510 -13.14 -45.35 -47.01
N PRO A 511 -12.21 -46.34 -47.00
CA PRO A 511 -10.73 -46.18 -46.90
C PRO A 511 -10.00 -46.17 -48.26
N ARG A 512 -10.71 -46.16 -49.39
CA ARG A 512 -10.09 -46.23 -50.73
C ARG A 512 -9.09 -45.09 -50.97
N ASP A 513 -9.48 -43.87 -50.66
CA ASP A 513 -8.70 -42.65 -50.91
C ASP A 513 -7.94 -42.18 -49.66
N LYS A 514 -7.62 -43.04 -48.70
CA LYS A 514 -6.95 -42.75 -47.42
C LYS A 514 -5.62 -42.00 -47.58
N SER A 515 -4.88 -42.23 -48.66
CA SER A 515 -3.59 -41.65 -48.99
C SER A 515 -3.71 -40.37 -49.85
N PHE A 516 -4.91 -39.87 -50.04
CA PHE A 516 -5.11 -38.60 -50.76
C PHE A 516 -4.42 -37.45 -50.00
N GLU A 517 -3.56 -36.71 -50.69
CA GLU A 517 -2.82 -35.59 -50.12
C GLU A 517 -3.71 -34.35 -49.98
N ILE A 518 -3.73 -33.80 -48.78
CA ILE A 518 -4.47 -32.58 -48.44
C ILE A 518 -3.58 -31.37 -48.74
N ASN A 519 -4.16 -30.35 -49.36
CA ASN A 519 -3.48 -29.12 -49.69
C ASN A 519 -3.70 -28.02 -48.65
N PRO A 520 -2.86 -26.96 -48.63
CA PRO A 520 -3.07 -25.79 -47.78
C PRO A 520 -4.46 -25.16 -47.98
N ASN A 521 -5.11 -24.87 -46.87
CA ASN A 521 -6.44 -24.22 -46.80
C ASN A 521 -7.60 -25.09 -47.29
N ASP A 522 -7.43 -26.40 -47.49
CA ASP A 522 -8.53 -27.31 -47.80
C ASP A 522 -9.57 -27.31 -46.66
N ILE A 523 -10.85 -27.32 -47.01
CA ILE A 523 -11.96 -27.58 -46.11
C ILE A 523 -12.51 -28.96 -46.40
N ILE A 524 -12.53 -29.83 -45.40
CA ILE A 524 -12.96 -31.21 -45.55
C ILE A 524 -14.29 -31.43 -44.86
N ASN A 525 -15.31 -31.75 -45.60
CA ASN A 525 -16.66 -31.97 -45.14
C ASN A 525 -17.02 -33.46 -45.13
N PHE A 526 -17.17 -34.06 -43.97
CA PHE A 526 -17.56 -35.44 -43.76
C PHE A 526 -19.08 -35.53 -43.65
N ARG A 527 -19.74 -35.98 -44.73
CA ARG A 527 -21.19 -36.09 -44.77
C ARG A 527 -21.70 -37.17 -43.82
N SER A 528 -22.89 -36.97 -43.29
CA SER A 528 -23.62 -37.98 -42.52
C SER A 528 -24.54 -38.77 -43.47
N LEU A 529 -24.71 -40.07 -43.20
CA LEU A 529 -25.68 -40.94 -43.90
C LEU A 529 -27.08 -40.35 -43.75
N PRO A 530 -27.81 -40.05 -44.85
CA PRO A 530 -29.08 -39.33 -44.79
C PRO A 530 -30.18 -40.07 -44.01
N ASN A 531 -30.13 -41.40 -43.98
CA ASN A 531 -31.12 -42.28 -43.31
C ASN A 531 -30.58 -42.98 -42.08
N PHE A 532 -29.54 -42.42 -41.42
CA PHE A 532 -28.97 -43.02 -40.21
C PHE A 532 -29.94 -42.92 -39.05
N VAL A 533 -30.41 -44.07 -38.56
CA VAL A 533 -31.24 -44.17 -37.36
C VAL A 533 -30.34 -44.56 -36.21
N GLY A 534 -29.91 -43.59 -35.42
CA GLY A 534 -29.18 -43.79 -34.20
C GLY A 534 -30.04 -44.33 -33.07
N GLN A 535 -29.41 -44.96 -32.07
CA GLN A 535 -30.09 -45.32 -30.84
C GLN A 535 -30.65 -44.04 -30.17
N LYS A 536 -31.96 -44.02 -29.96
CA LYS A 536 -32.65 -42.97 -29.22
C LYS A 536 -32.68 -43.39 -27.75
N SER A 537 -32.04 -42.62 -26.88
CA SER A 537 -32.15 -42.80 -25.43
C SER A 537 -33.32 -41.95 -24.90
N VAL A 538 -34.14 -42.56 -24.09
CA VAL A 538 -35.19 -41.85 -23.33
C VAL A 538 -34.70 -41.79 -21.88
N PHE A 539 -34.61 -40.60 -21.35
CA PHE A 539 -34.21 -40.41 -19.97
C PHE A 539 -35.48 -40.31 -19.10
N ILE A 540 -35.59 -41.18 -18.09
CA ILE A 540 -36.68 -41.16 -17.14
C ILE A 540 -36.11 -40.70 -15.79
N SER A 541 -36.64 -39.58 -15.28
CA SER A 541 -36.26 -39.00 -13.99
C SER A 541 -37.48 -38.66 -13.18
N GLY A 542 -37.34 -38.50 -11.87
CA GLY A 542 -38.40 -38.17 -10.93
C GLY A 542 -38.73 -39.35 -9.98
N GLU A 543 -39.95 -39.42 -9.50
CA GLU A 543 -40.40 -40.52 -8.60
C GLU A 543 -40.65 -41.81 -9.37
N VAL A 544 -39.63 -42.40 -9.95
CA VAL A 544 -39.66 -43.70 -10.66
C VAL A 544 -38.79 -44.70 -9.91
N ARG A 545 -39.25 -45.97 -9.91
CA ARG A 545 -38.58 -47.02 -9.14
C ARG A 545 -37.15 -47.32 -9.61
N TYR A 546 -36.85 -47.07 -10.90
CA TYR A 546 -35.54 -47.21 -11.51
C TYR A 546 -35.33 -46.07 -12.51
N PRO A 547 -34.73 -44.95 -12.08
CA PRO A 547 -34.35 -43.86 -12.98
C PRO A 547 -33.17 -44.26 -13.85
N GLY A 548 -33.13 -43.80 -15.14
CA GLY A 548 -32.04 -44.12 -16.06
C GLY A 548 -32.27 -43.54 -17.45
#